data_a92b371d93e21c2352030943095eaf49
#
_entry.id   a92b371d93e21c2352030943095eaf49
#
_cell.length_a   1.000
_cell.length_b   1.000
_cell.length_c   1.000
_cell.angle_alpha   90.00
_cell.angle_beta   90.00
_cell.angle_gamma   90.00
#
_symmetry.space_group_name_H-M   'P 1'
#
loop_
_entity.id
_entity.type
_entity.pdbx_description
1 polymer ?
#
loop_
_entity_poly.entity_id
_entity_poly.type
_entity_poly.pdbx_seq_one_letter_code
_entity_poly.pdbx_strand_id
1 'polypeptide(L)'
;LPKSKRNEVIRFVEGGLEDLSITRTSFDWGVKLPEELNDPKHVMYVWLDALMNYVTALGYGTEEANMDYWPALVHLIGKDILRFHAIYWPAFLMSLGLELPKHIAAH
;
A
#
# COMPACT_ATOMS: atom_id res chain seq x y z
N LEU A 1 5.92 -11.49 -10.92
CA LEU A 1 7.06 -10.58 -11.15
C LEU A 1 8.08 -11.21 -12.07
N PRO A 2 8.69 -10.41 -12.97
CA PRO A 2 9.87 -10.87 -13.70
C PRO A 2 10.98 -11.30 -12.74
N LYS A 3 11.79 -12.29 -13.15
CA LYS A 3 12.80 -12.90 -12.27
C LYS A 3 13.76 -11.89 -11.65
N SER A 4 14.25 -10.93 -12.43
CA SER A 4 15.14 -9.89 -11.93
C SER A 4 14.49 -9.02 -10.85
N LYS A 5 13.24 -8.65 -11.04
CA LYS A 5 12.47 -7.84 -10.09
C LYS A 5 12.12 -8.63 -8.84
N ARG A 6 11.79 -9.91 -8.99
CA ARG A 6 11.59 -10.82 -7.87
C ARG A 6 12.83 -10.91 -6.99
N ASN A 7 14.00 -11.07 -7.59
CA ASN A 7 15.26 -11.14 -6.85
C ASN A 7 15.56 -9.83 -6.12
N GLU A 8 15.28 -8.69 -6.73
CA GLU A 8 15.43 -7.38 -6.11
C GLU A 8 14.56 -7.26 -4.85
N VAL A 9 13.30 -7.67 -4.93
CA VAL A 9 12.36 -7.64 -3.80
C VAL A 9 12.82 -8.57 -2.68
N ILE A 10 13.23 -9.80 -3.02
CA ILE A 10 13.72 -10.78 -2.04
C ILE A 10 14.94 -10.23 -1.28
N ARG A 11 15.90 -9.66 -1.98
CA ARG A 11 17.08 -9.05 -1.36
C ARG A 11 16.73 -7.92 -0.41
N PHE A 12 15.77 -7.09 -0.81
CA PHE A 12 15.32 -5.98 0.04
C PHE A 12 14.71 -6.50 1.35
N VAL A 13 13.87 -7.53 1.27
CA VAL A 13 13.24 -8.14 2.44
C VAL A 13 14.25 -8.86 3.32
N GLU A 14 15.18 -9.60 2.72
CA GLU A 14 16.26 -10.31 3.44
C GLU A 14 17.21 -9.35 4.16
N GLY A 15 17.36 -8.13 3.67
CA GLY A 15 18.17 -7.09 4.30
C GLY A 15 17.57 -6.56 5.62
N GLY A 16 16.37 -7.02 5.98
CA GLY A 16 15.66 -6.59 7.18
C GLY A 16 14.65 -5.48 6.88
N LEU A 17 13.42 -5.68 7.32
CA LEU A 17 12.37 -4.66 7.24
C LEU A 17 12.25 -3.95 8.59
N GLU A 18 12.00 -2.66 8.53
CA GLU A 18 11.72 -1.82 9.70
C GLU A 18 10.29 -1.36 9.68
N ASP A 19 9.78 -0.93 10.83
CA ASP A 19 8.46 -0.33 10.92
C ASP A 19 8.40 0.91 10.02
N LEU A 20 7.35 1.00 9.24
CA LEU A 20 7.11 2.14 8.36
C LEU A 20 6.19 3.14 9.07
N SER A 21 6.64 4.37 9.22
CA SER A 21 5.76 5.43 9.69
C SER A 21 4.74 5.77 8.59
N ILE A 22 3.47 5.68 8.94
CA ILE A 22 2.35 5.99 8.03
C ILE A 22 1.90 7.45 8.13
N THR A 23 2.61 8.27 8.88
CA THR A 23 2.34 9.70 9.01
C THR A 23 3.63 10.49 8.79
N ARG A 24 3.49 11.75 8.44
CA ARG A 24 4.62 12.65 8.19
C ARG A 24 4.35 14.02 8.80
N THR A 25 5.42 14.68 9.23
CA THR A 25 5.41 16.06 9.72
C THR A 25 6.17 17.01 8.80
N SER A 26 6.73 16.50 7.72
CA SER A 26 7.55 17.28 6.77
C SER A 26 6.72 18.28 5.96
N PHE A 27 5.41 18.10 5.92
CA PHE A 27 4.49 18.92 5.15
C PHE A 27 3.30 19.33 6.02
N ASP A 28 2.72 20.49 5.72
CA ASP A 28 1.46 20.92 6.32
C ASP A 28 0.25 20.47 5.52
N TRP A 29 0.45 20.21 4.24
CA TRP A 29 -0.62 19.80 3.32
C TRP A 29 -0.70 18.28 3.21
N GLY A 30 -1.91 17.76 3.29
CA GLY A 30 -2.17 16.33 3.14
C GLY A 30 -3.44 15.93 3.85
N VAL A 31 -3.72 14.62 3.85
CA VAL A 31 -4.86 14.05 4.56
C VAL A 31 -4.57 14.08 6.06
N LYS A 32 -5.43 14.78 6.79
CA LYS A 32 -5.29 14.89 8.25
C LYS A 32 -5.65 13.57 8.93
N LEU A 33 -5.03 13.33 10.07
CA LEU A 33 -5.37 12.19 10.91
C LEU A 33 -6.75 12.37 11.55
N PRO A 34 -7.43 11.27 11.93
CA PRO A 34 -8.66 11.36 12.70
C PRO A 34 -8.46 12.19 13.98
N GLU A 35 -9.45 13.00 14.34
CA GLU A 35 -9.39 13.89 15.50
C GLU A 35 -9.13 13.14 16.81
N GLU A 36 -9.58 11.90 16.89
CA GLU A 36 -9.42 11.03 18.06
C GLU A 36 -7.93 10.79 18.42
N LEU A 37 -7.04 10.89 17.43
CA LEU A 37 -5.61 10.74 17.65
C LEU A 37 -4.95 12.01 18.20
N ASN A 38 -5.65 13.13 18.17
CA ASN A 38 -5.22 14.42 18.72
C ASN A 38 -3.80 14.82 18.29
N ASP A 39 -3.51 14.66 17.01
CA ASP A 39 -2.19 14.96 16.44
C ASP A 39 -2.30 15.81 15.18
N PRO A 40 -2.48 17.16 15.34
CA PRO A 40 -2.71 18.04 14.20
C PRO A 40 -1.47 18.32 13.36
N LYS A 41 -0.27 17.95 13.83
CA LYS A 41 0.98 18.18 13.12
C LYS A 41 1.28 17.12 12.07
N HIS A 42 0.68 15.93 12.21
CA HIS A 42 0.89 14.84 11.30
C HIS A 42 -0.13 14.85 10.17
N VAL A 43 0.32 14.44 8.98
CA VAL A 43 -0.54 14.11 7.85
C VAL A 43 -0.25 12.69 7.43
N MET A 44 -1.22 12.04 6.76
CA MET A 44 -1.01 10.68 6.29
C MET A 44 0.11 10.63 5.25
N TYR A 45 0.91 9.57 5.31
CA TYR A 45 1.88 9.28 4.28
C TYR A 45 1.17 9.05 2.95
N VAL A 46 1.60 9.76 1.91
CA VAL A 46 0.94 9.76 0.61
C VAL A 46 0.79 8.35 0.02
N TRP A 47 1.75 7.46 0.25
CA TRP A 47 1.67 6.11 -0.29
C TRP A 47 0.68 5.22 0.45
N LEU A 48 0.39 5.49 1.71
CA LEU A 48 -0.71 4.82 2.39
C LEU A 48 -2.03 5.14 1.70
N ASP A 49 -2.29 6.42 1.46
CA ASP A 49 -3.47 6.87 0.74
C ASP A 49 -3.49 6.34 -0.69
N ALA A 50 -2.39 6.49 -1.42
CA ALA A 50 -2.31 6.08 -2.82
C ALA A 50 -2.54 4.58 -3.02
N LEU A 51 -1.95 3.73 -2.18
CA LEU A 51 -2.10 2.28 -2.31
C LEU A 51 -3.50 1.82 -1.91
N MET A 52 -4.12 2.47 -0.94
CA MET A 52 -5.48 2.13 -0.53
C MET A 52 -6.52 2.36 -1.63
N ASN A 53 -6.22 3.15 -2.67
CA ASN A 53 -7.16 3.41 -3.76
C ASN A 53 -7.68 2.13 -4.41
N TYR A 54 -6.86 1.09 -4.48
CA TYR A 54 -7.25 -0.17 -5.12
C TYR A 54 -8.45 -0.83 -4.43
N VAL A 55 -8.56 -0.69 -3.14
CA VAL A 55 -9.69 -1.24 -2.38
C VAL A 55 -10.76 -0.19 -2.10
N THR A 56 -10.41 1.08 -1.91
CA THR A 56 -11.39 2.13 -1.72
C THR A 56 -12.25 2.35 -2.95
N ALA A 57 -11.69 2.15 -4.15
CA ALA A 57 -12.44 2.19 -5.40
C ALA A 57 -13.54 1.11 -5.46
N LEU A 58 -13.35 -0.01 -4.74
CA LEU A 58 -14.35 -1.06 -4.60
C LEU A 58 -15.32 -0.80 -3.44
N GLY A 59 -15.16 0.30 -2.73
CA GLY A 59 -16.01 0.66 -1.60
C GLY A 59 -15.63 -0.01 -0.30
N TYR A 60 -14.40 -0.52 -0.16
CA TYR A 60 -13.94 -1.16 1.07
C TYR A 60 -14.21 -0.27 2.30
N GLY A 61 -14.76 -0.86 3.34
CA GLY A 61 -15.14 -0.14 4.54
C GLY A 61 -16.52 0.48 4.49
N THR A 62 -17.27 0.32 3.41
CA THR A 62 -18.64 0.82 3.24
C THR A 62 -19.62 -0.33 3.06
N GLU A 63 -20.92 -0.03 3.22
CA GLU A 63 -21.99 -1.01 2.97
C GLU A 63 -22.13 -1.36 1.47
N GLU A 64 -21.66 -0.48 0.60
CA GLU A 64 -21.73 -0.66 -0.86
C GLU A 64 -20.48 -1.34 -1.42
N ALA A 65 -19.64 -1.91 -0.57
CA ALA A 65 -18.40 -2.56 -1.00
C ALA A 65 -18.65 -3.69 -1.99
N ASN A 66 -17.88 -3.71 -3.06
CA ASN A 66 -17.94 -4.75 -4.10
C ASN A 66 -16.63 -5.55 -4.10
N MET A 67 -16.34 -6.19 -2.98
CA MET A 67 -15.10 -6.92 -2.73
C MET A 67 -15.01 -8.24 -3.51
N ASP A 68 -16.05 -8.63 -4.23
CA ASP A 68 -16.00 -9.79 -5.13
C ASP A 68 -14.95 -9.60 -6.25
N TYR A 69 -14.63 -8.36 -6.60
CA TYR A 69 -13.56 -8.05 -7.54
C TYR A 69 -12.15 -8.09 -6.92
N TRP A 70 -12.06 -8.26 -5.61
CA TRP A 70 -10.78 -8.42 -4.94
C TRP A 70 -10.51 -9.91 -4.67
N PRO A 71 -9.29 -10.45 -4.80
CA PRO A 71 -8.06 -9.72 -5.07
C PRO A 71 -7.85 -9.39 -6.54
N ALA A 72 -7.02 -8.37 -6.79
CA ALA A 72 -6.61 -8.04 -8.14
C ALA A 72 -5.85 -9.20 -8.77
N LEU A 73 -6.18 -9.51 -10.01
CA LEU A 73 -5.44 -10.53 -10.77
C LEU A 73 -4.03 -10.04 -11.09
N VAL A 74 -3.91 -8.80 -11.55
CA VAL A 74 -2.63 -8.19 -11.91
C VAL A 74 -2.62 -6.73 -11.48
N HIS A 75 -1.55 -6.31 -10.79
CA HIS A 75 -1.18 -4.89 -10.70
C HIS A 75 -0.15 -4.60 -11.79
N LEU A 76 -0.53 -3.77 -12.75
CA LEU A 76 0.35 -3.31 -13.81
C LEU A 76 0.93 -1.96 -13.40
N ILE A 77 2.24 -1.89 -13.19
CA ILE A 77 2.89 -0.73 -12.60
C ILE A 77 4.18 -0.36 -13.33
N GLY A 78 4.66 0.87 -13.12
CA GLY A 78 6.01 1.25 -13.49
C GLY A 78 7.03 0.69 -12.50
N LYS A 79 8.22 0.38 -12.99
CA LYS A 79 9.30 -0.21 -12.17
C LYS A 79 9.72 0.68 -10.99
N ASP A 80 9.53 1.99 -11.12
CA ASP A 80 9.95 2.97 -10.11
C ASP A 80 9.15 2.87 -8.81
N ILE A 81 7.97 2.27 -8.88
CA ILE A 81 7.08 2.09 -7.73
C ILE A 81 6.94 0.62 -7.31
N LEU A 82 7.92 -0.20 -7.70
CA LEU A 82 7.94 -1.63 -7.41
C LEU A 82 7.89 -1.92 -5.90
N ARG A 83 8.69 -1.23 -5.10
CA ARG A 83 8.74 -1.47 -3.65
C ARG A 83 7.41 -1.21 -2.97
N PHE A 84 6.71 -0.17 -3.41
CA PHE A 84 5.40 0.16 -2.86
C PHE A 84 4.37 -0.93 -3.13
N HIS A 85 4.41 -1.55 -4.32
CA HIS A 85 3.43 -2.56 -4.71
C HIS A 85 3.83 -3.98 -4.33
N ALA A 86 5.11 -4.28 -4.22
CA ALA A 86 5.59 -5.63 -3.94
C ALA A 86 5.93 -5.85 -2.47
N ILE A 87 6.11 -4.80 -1.68
CA ILE A 87 6.51 -4.89 -0.27
C ILE A 87 5.50 -4.19 0.63
N TYR A 88 5.32 -2.86 0.49
CA TYR A 88 4.48 -2.10 1.40
C TYR A 88 2.99 -2.43 1.22
N TRP A 89 2.52 -2.51 -0.02
CA TRP A 89 1.12 -2.84 -0.28
C TRP A 89 0.72 -4.23 0.25
N PRO A 90 1.48 -5.31 -0.01
CA PRO A 90 1.21 -6.58 0.63
C PRO A 90 1.20 -6.52 2.16
N ALA A 91 2.13 -5.77 2.77
CA ALA A 91 2.15 -5.60 4.22
C ALA A 91 0.86 -4.92 4.75
N PHE A 92 0.39 -3.88 4.07
CA PHE A 92 -0.86 -3.21 4.42
C PHE A 92 -2.06 -4.16 4.31
N LEU A 93 -2.13 -4.94 3.22
CA LEU A 93 -3.20 -5.91 3.00
C LEU A 93 -3.20 -7.00 4.07
N MET A 94 -2.02 -7.51 4.43
CA MET A 94 -1.89 -8.49 5.51
C MET A 94 -2.36 -7.92 6.84
N SER A 95 -2.04 -6.67 7.14
CA SER A 95 -2.49 -5.97 8.33
C SER A 95 -4.02 -5.86 8.39
N LEU A 96 -4.67 -5.72 7.24
CA LEU A 96 -6.13 -5.63 7.12
C LEU A 96 -6.82 -6.99 7.01
N GLY A 97 -6.06 -8.08 6.92
CA GLY A 97 -6.62 -9.41 6.70
C GLY A 97 -7.19 -9.64 5.30
N LEU A 98 -6.74 -8.86 4.32
CA LEU A 98 -7.17 -8.98 2.94
C LEU A 98 -6.23 -9.87 2.13
N GLU A 99 -6.76 -10.52 1.09
CA GLU A 99 -5.95 -11.32 0.18
C GLU A 99 -4.99 -10.46 -0.62
N LEU A 100 -3.83 -11.02 -0.96
CA LEU A 100 -2.83 -10.33 -1.76
C LEU A 100 -3.17 -10.39 -3.25
N PRO A 101 -2.75 -9.39 -4.05
CA PRO A 101 -2.82 -9.47 -5.51
C PRO A 101 -2.08 -10.71 -6.01
N LYS A 102 -2.57 -11.30 -7.09
CA LYS A 102 -2.00 -12.56 -7.60
C LYS A 102 -0.72 -12.33 -8.39
N HIS A 103 -0.64 -11.24 -9.12
CA HIS A 103 0.51 -10.92 -9.96
C HIS A 103 0.82 -9.43 -9.91
N ILE A 104 2.11 -9.11 -10.06
CA ILE A 104 2.59 -7.75 -10.29
C ILE A 104 3.43 -7.75 -11.55
N ALA A 105 3.03 -6.94 -12.52
CA ALA A 105 3.78 -6.73 -13.75
C ALA A 105 4.41 -5.34 -13.71
N ALA A 106 5.74 -5.29 -13.65
CA ALA A 106 6.50 -4.04 -13.58
C ALA A 106 7.19 -3.79 -14.92
N HIS A 107 6.94 -2.64 -15.50
CA HIS A 107 7.53 -2.23 -16.78
C HIS A 107 8.67 -1.23 -16.58
#